data_1b27cc958eb3c227ac0b1062f27c4b5d
#
_entry.id   1b27cc958eb3c227ac0b1062f27c4b5d
#
_cell.length_a   1.000
_cell.length_b   1.000
_cell.length_c   1.000
_cell.angle_alpha   90.00
_cell.angle_beta   90.00
_cell.angle_gamma   90.00
#
_symmetry.space_group_name_H-M   'P 1'
#
loop_
_entity.id
_entity.type
_entity.pdbx_description
1 polymer ?
#
loop_
_entity_poly.entity_id
_entity_poly.type
_entity_poly.pdbx_seq_one_letter_code
_entity_poly.pdbx_strand_id
1 'polypeptide(L)'
;MNRARQVPDGWLYVALLVVLAVPLIVSLIALRSESWHPVLDLAMTELRVRDVGTSQTPLIGLPGRIGELPEQGSHPGPLSFWLLAPTYHLLGQSSYALEVGTVLIHLVVIAMALWVGRRLGGRTGMLLVAVVLAVAMRGYGTLLLIQPWNPYLPLLAWLLVLFATWAVVAGHHRWLVAVAAVGTLCAQTHISYLLLCIGMFMLAAGAVLLRTLRTPKGVGDGAGAGRREGWRSMAIAGGVGGLLWLPPVIQEFQGGEGNISRLVSYFTSPPEEPVGFGAGFRLLVRHLNVVDGFFGLIHGSRRFMAIGLDDTSARIPGILVGALWLVAVAVCFAGVGSYRLRSLHVVIAAALVLSLASMSRIFGTTLYYLTLWAWGLAALVLVSIVWTAIAAVERVRLQWRPAARGAGVVVATIVLVTSTAMFSIDAADAEHAEQHLSRGLGELVGPTYEAIVDGVGAASGPDGRYLVQWSDAHFFGSQVYGLISELDDRGLDVGGHPYFTVPLTPERTMPVERATAEVHFASGAYVELWRDVPGAVEVANADLRTPEQRQRYDELRRDVIEGLRRDGRDDLVELVDFNVFGLDVDPGIARDIRRATSQMLQIGTETAVFIIPKGTSLNR
;
A
#
# COMPACT_ATOMS: atom_id res chain seq x y z
N MET A 1 -21.93 2.83 -48.58
CA MET A 1 -21.41 2.22 -47.36
C MET A 1 -20.83 3.31 -46.48
N ASN A 2 -21.53 3.63 -45.38
CA ASN A 2 -21.18 4.67 -44.42
C ASN A 2 -19.82 4.38 -43.79
N ARG A 3 -18.81 5.22 -44.03
CA ARG A 3 -17.63 5.30 -43.16
C ARG A 3 -18.15 5.81 -41.77
N ALA A 4 -18.40 4.89 -40.88
CA ALA A 4 -18.62 5.28 -39.46
C ALA A 4 -17.49 6.24 -39.09
N ARG A 5 -17.83 7.46 -38.70
CA ARG A 5 -16.86 8.48 -38.22
C ARG A 5 -16.05 7.86 -37.12
N GLN A 6 -14.80 7.54 -37.41
CA GLN A 6 -13.91 6.98 -36.39
C GLN A 6 -13.68 8.04 -35.30
N VAL A 7 -14.07 7.74 -34.06
CA VAL A 7 -13.80 8.61 -32.91
C VAL A 7 -12.30 8.96 -32.90
N PRO A 8 -11.89 10.23 -32.79
CA PRO A 8 -10.47 10.59 -32.72
C PRO A 8 -9.80 9.90 -31.50
N ASP A 9 -8.54 9.50 -31.64
CA ASP A 9 -7.79 8.81 -30.55
C ASP A 9 -7.71 9.62 -29.25
N GLY A 10 -7.77 10.95 -29.34
CA GLY A 10 -7.83 11.83 -28.19
C GLY A 10 -9.12 11.67 -27.37
N TRP A 11 -10.28 11.57 -28.04
CA TRP A 11 -11.57 11.35 -27.36
C TRP A 11 -11.65 9.98 -26.68
N LEU A 12 -11.13 8.94 -27.32
CA LEU A 12 -11.07 7.61 -26.70
C LEU A 12 -10.18 7.63 -25.45
N TYR A 13 -9.04 8.31 -25.51
CA TYR A 13 -8.14 8.46 -24.36
C TYR A 13 -8.86 9.15 -23.18
N VAL A 14 -9.53 10.28 -23.43
CA VAL A 14 -10.28 11.00 -22.40
C VAL A 14 -11.43 10.15 -21.86
N ALA A 15 -12.19 9.48 -22.75
CA ALA A 15 -13.29 8.62 -22.32
C ALA A 15 -12.83 7.47 -21.39
N LEU A 16 -11.73 6.81 -21.74
CA LEU A 16 -11.16 5.74 -20.90
C LEU A 16 -10.65 6.28 -19.57
N LEU A 17 -10.01 7.46 -19.56
CA LEU A 17 -9.55 8.11 -18.34
C LEU A 17 -10.74 8.45 -17.43
N VAL A 18 -11.81 9.04 -17.98
CA VAL A 18 -13.02 9.38 -17.23
C VAL A 18 -13.66 8.12 -16.65
N VAL A 19 -13.84 7.07 -17.46
CA VAL A 19 -14.44 5.80 -17.00
C VAL A 19 -13.66 5.22 -15.82
N LEU A 20 -12.33 5.20 -15.89
CA LEU A 20 -11.49 4.68 -14.79
C LEU A 20 -11.45 5.62 -13.59
N ALA A 21 -11.66 6.93 -13.77
CA ALA A 21 -11.69 7.90 -12.68
C ALA A 21 -12.99 7.84 -11.86
N VAL A 22 -14.12 7.47 -12.49
CA VAL A 22 -15.45 7.49 -11.85
C VAL A 22 -15.48 6.83 -10.48
N PRO A 23 -15.05 5.55 -10.29
CA PRO A 23 -15.15 4.90 -8.99
C PRO A 23 -14.31 5.60 -7.90
N LEU A 24 -13.13 6.13 -8.25
CA LEU A 24 -12.28 6.86 -7.31
C LEU A 24 -12.93 8.20 -6.88
N ILE A 25 -13.58 8.88 -7.82
CA ILE A 25 -14.31 10.12 -7.53
C ILE A 25 -15.55 9.83 -6.68
N VAL A 26 -16.28 8.75 -6.98
CA VAL A 26 -17.43 8.31 -6.17
C VAL A 26 -17.00 8.01 -4.73
N SER A 27 -15.88 7.30 -4.55
CA SER A 27 -15.33 7.06 -3.21
C SER A 27 -15.05 8.36 -2.45
N LEU A 28 -14.39 9.35 -3.08
CA LEU A 28 -14.11 10.63 -2.44
C LEU A 28 -15.40 11.39 -2.08
N ILE A 29 -16.45 11.32 -2.90
CA ILE A 29 -17.72 11.95 -2.61
C ILE A 29 -18.39 11.29 -1.40
N ALA A 30 -18.36 9.96 -1.32
CA ALA A 30 -18.92 9.21 -0.20
C ALA A 30 -18.20 9.53 1.12
N LEU A 31 -16.86 9.60 1.08
CA LEU A 31 -16.04 9.86 2.28
C LEU A 31 -16.08 11.32 2.77
N ARG A 32 -16.52 12.27 1.93
CA ARG A 32 -16.48 13.70 2.27
C ARG A 32 -17.35 14.09 3.47
N SER A 33 -18.40 13.34 3.75
CA SER A 33 -19.41 13.69 4.76
C SER A 33 -19.04 13.27 6.18
N GLU A 34 -18.04 12.42 6.35
CA GLU A 34 -17.62 11.91 7.65
C GLU A 34 -16.30 12.54 8.10
N SER A 35 -16.18 12.80 9.39
CA SER A 35 -14.91 13.20 10.00
C SER A 35 -14.00 11.98 10.07
N TRP A 36 -12.79 12.12 9.57
CA TRP A 36 -11.77 11.08 9.63
C TRP A 36 -10.60 11.54 10.50
N HIS A 37 -10.33 10.77 11.54
CA HIS A 37 -9.20 10.94 12.43
C HIS A 37 -8.22 9.78 12.19
N PRO A 38 -7.13 10.00 11.44
CA PRO A 38 -6.17 8.94 11.12
C PRO A 38 -5.57 8.31 12.37
N VAL A 39 -5.39 7.01 12.31
CA VAL A 39 -4.77 6.19 13.36
C VAL A 39 -3.61 5.38 12.79
N LEU A 40 -2.81 4.74 13.64
CA LEU A 40 -1.69 3.88 13.19
C LEU A 40 -0.75 4.60 12.20
N ASP A 41 -0.34 3.89 11.17
CA ASP A 41 0.54 4.38 10.09
C ASP A 41 -0.04 5.57 9.32
N LEU A 42 -1.37 5.73 9.31
CA LEU A 42 -2.04 6.84 8.64
C LEU A 42 -1.85 8.15 9.42
N ALA A 43 -1.89 8.10 10.74
CA ALA A 43 -1.52 9.24 11.59
C ALA A 43 -0.04 9.61 11.42
N MET A 44 0.84 8.60 11.41
CA MET A 44 2.27 8.82 11.13
C MET A 44 2.51 9.41 9.73
N THR A 45 1.68 9.02 8.74
CA THR A 45 1.73 9.58 7.38
C THR A 45 1.34 11.05 7.41
N GLU A 46 0.25 11.40 8.09
CA GLU A 46 -0.22 12.79 8.18
C GLU A 46 0.81 13.70 8.84
N LEU A 47 1.39 13.28 9.97
CA LEU A 47 2.47 14.01 10.64
C LEU A 47 3.62 14.34 9.68
N ARG A 48 4.06 13.36 8.88
CA ARG A 48 5.16 13.56 7.92
C ARG A 48 4.75 14.41 6.72
N VAL A 49 3.52 14.31 6.25
CA VAL A 49 3.01 15.16 5.16
C VAL A 49 2.91 16.61 5.62
N ARG A 50 2.47 16.86 6.86
CA ARG A 50 2.41 18.17 7.51
C ARG A 50 3.79 18.83 7.56
N ASP A 51 4.83 18.06 7.83
CA ASP A 51 6.20 18.56 7.96
C ASP A 51 6.86 18.91 6.62
N VAL A 52 6.30 18.49 5.47
CA VAL A 52 6.88 18.82 4.15
C VAL A 52 6.87 20.34 3.92
N GLY A 53 8.04 20.88 3.60
CA GLY A 53 8.25 22.33 3.39
C GLY A 53 8.66 23.08 4.65
N THR A 54 8.79 22.39 5.79
CA THR A 54 9.33 22.92 7.05
C THR A 54 10.80 22.50 7.24
N SER A 55 11.42 22.94 8.33
CA SER A 55 12.74 22.46 8.76
C SER A 55 12.77 20.96 9.08
N GLN A 56 11.59 20.35 9.29
CA GLN A 56 11.38 18.95 9.63
C GLN A 56 10.98 18.10 8.40
N THR A 57 11.14 18.65 7.21
CA THR A 57 10.80 17.92 5.96
C THR A 57 11.39 16.51 5.96
N PRO A 58 10.55 15.45 5.86
CA PRO A 58 11.02 14.07 5.94
C PRO A 58 11.95 13.72 4.78
N LEU A 59 13.03 12.99 5.08
CA LEU A 59 14.01 12.50 4.11
C LEU A 59 13.94 11.00 3.87
N ILE A 60 13.22 10.27 4.73
CA ILE A 60 12.96 8.82 4.64
C ILE A 60 11.46 8.53 4.79
N GLY A 61 11.07 7.29 4.56
CA GLY A 61 9.67 6.84 4.62
C GLY A 61 9.17 6.57 6.04
N LEU A 62 8.00 5.94 6.14
CA LEU A 62 7.45 5.44 7.41
C LEU A 62 8.36 4.37 8.02
N PRO A 63 8.28 4.14 9.34
CA PRO A 63 8.85 2.96 9.96
C PRO A 63 8.42 1.68 9.24
N GLY A 64 9.33 0.74 9.10
CA GLY A 64 9.03 -0.57 8.52
C GLY A 64 9.30 -1.67 9.55
N ARG A 65 8.92 -2.91 9.26
CA ARG A 65 9.37 -4.09 10.02
C ARG A 65 10.85 -4.40 9.69
N ILE A 66 11.72 -3.46 10.02
CA ILE A 66 13.15 -3.44 9.67
C ILE A 66 13.93 -3.26 10.98
N GLY A 67 14.18 -4.36 11.70
CA GLY A 67 14.67 -4.31 13.07
C GLY A 67 13.60 -3.92 14.08
N GLU A 68 14.01 -3.58 15.28
CA GLU A 68 13.17 -3.29 16.43
C GLU A 68 13.43 -1.88 16.98
N LEU A 69 12.44 -1.31 17.69
CA LEU A 69 12.60 -0.05 18.40
C LEU A 69 13.67 -0.18 19.49
N PRO A 70 14.39 0.88 19.79
CA PRO A 70 14.32 2.24 19.22
C PRO A 70 15.13 2.43 17.92
N GLU A 71 15.82 1.40 17.43
CA GLU A 71 16.72 1.45 16.27
C GLU A 71 16.06 0.96 14.97
N GLN A 72 14.75 0.86 14.96
CA GLN A 72 13.96 0.42 13.81
C GLN A 72 14.28 1.24 12.55
N GLY A 73 14.44 0.53 11.42
CA GLY A 73 14.60 1.15 10.11
C GLY A 73 13.27 1.59 9.50
N SER A 74 13.36 2.55 8.59
CA SER A 74 12.23 3.10 7.83
C SER A 74 12.26 2.67 6.36
N HIS A 75 11.14 2.80 5.67
CA HIS A 75 11.09 2.65 4.22
C HIS A 75 12.04 3.64 3.54
N PRO A 76 12.57 3.33 2.33
CA PRO A 76 13.76 4.00 1.82
C PRO A 76 13.66 5.50 1.63
N GLY A 77 12.47 6.06 1.34
CA GLY A 77 12.43 7.50 1.06
C GLY A 77 11.05 8.17 1.17
N PRO A 78 11.03 9.50 1.09
CA PRO A 78 9.90 10.34 1.46
C PRO A 78 8.94 10.67 0.33
N LEU A 79 9.13 10.17 -0.90
CA LEU A 79 8.43 10.67 -2.08
C LEU A 79 6.90 10.61 -1.98
N SER A 80 6.33 9.65 -1.26
CA SER A 80 4.88 9.59 -1.00
C SER A 80 4.39 10.83 -0.27
N PHE A 81 5.07 11.24 0.78
CA PHE A 81 4.71 12.43 1.56
C PHE A 81 4.83 13.71 0.74
N TRP A 82 5.91 13.82 -0.05
CA TRP A 82 6.14 14.98 -0.91
C TRP A 82 5.09 15.12 -2.02
N LEU A 83 4.55 14.01 -2.51
CA LEU A 83 3.47 14.02 -3.50
C LEU A 83 2.09 14.30 -2.88
N LEU A 84 1.86 13.93 -1.62
CA LEU A 84 0.62 14.20 -0.89
C LEU A 84 0.56 15.64 -0.35
N ALA A 85 1.70 16.22 0.03
CA ALA A 85 1.79 17.50 0.69
C ALA A 85 1.14 18.69 -0.08
N PRO A 86 1.29 18.84 -1.42
CA PRO A 86 0.63 19.92 -2.13
C PRO A 86 -0.89 19.91 -1.95
N THR A 87 -1.52 18.75 -2.03
CA THR A 87 -2.98 18.60 -1.85
C THR A 87 -3.36 18.87 -0.40
N TYR A 88 -2.61 18.36 0.55
CA TYR A 88 -2.81 18.54 1.98
C TYR A 88 -2.78 20.02 2.37
N HIS A 89 -1.74 20.75 1.99
CA HIS A 89 -1.60 22.18 2.32
C HIS A 89 -2.62 23.05 1.57
N LEU A 90 -2.98 22.71 0.32
CA LEU A 90 -3.96 23.49 -0.46
C LEU A 90 -5.40 23.30 0.00
N LEU A 91 -5.74 22.14 0.59
CA LEU A 91 -7.09 21.83 1.06
C LEU A 91 -7.26 22.00 2.59
N GLY A 92 -6.50 22.90 3.20
CA GLY A 92 -6.66 23.30 4.59
C GLY A 92 -6.14 22.31 5.62
N GLN A 93 -5.16 21.50 5.24
CA GLN A 93 -4.49 20.52 6.12
C GLN A 93 -5.44 19.51 6.77
N SER A 94 -6.50 19.16 6.07
CA SER A 94 -7.44 18.15 6.55
C SER A 94 -6.97 16.74 6.21
N SER A 95 -7.26 15.78 7.08
CA SER A 95 -6.96 14.36 6.85
C SER A 95 -7.59 13.84 5.54
N TYR A 96 -8.81 14.29 5.20
CA TYR A 96 -9.46 14.01 3.92
C TYR A 96 -8.63 14.46 2.70
N ALA A 97 -7.82 15.53 2.83
CA ALA A 97 -6.95 15.97 1.75
C ALA A 97 -5.87 14.94 1.37
N LEU A 98 -5.49 14.04 2.27
CA LEU A 98 -4.58 12.93 1.98
C LEU A 98 -5.21 11.91 1.04
N GLU A 99 -6.50 11.61 1.23
CA GLU A 99 -7.26 10.72 0.34
C GLU A 99 -7.44 11.35 -1.05
N VAL A 100 -7.76 12.65 -1.11
CA VAL A 100 -7.80 13.41 -2.37
C VAL A 100 -6.45 13.38 -3.08
N GLY A 101 -5.35 13.57 -2.34
CA GLY A 101 -3.98 13.49 -2.87
C GLY A 101 -3.67 12.10 -3.44
N THR A 102 -4.06 11.04 -2.74
CA THR A 102 -3.91 9.65 -3.19
C THR A 102 -4.64 9.41 -4.51
N VAL A 103 -5.90 9.85 -4.61
CA VAL A 103 -6.68 9.72 -5.85
C VAL A 103 -6.03 10.52 -6.99
N LEU A 104 -5.56 11.74 -6.75
CA LEU A 104 -4.87 12.52 -7.77
C LEU A 104 -3.61 11.82 -8.29
N ILE A 105 -2.81 11.22 -7.40
CA ILE A 105 -1.64 10.40 -7.78
C ILE A 105 -2.10 9.24 -8.67
N HIS A 106 -3.14 8.51 -8.30
CA HIS A 106 -3.67 7.42 -9.10
C HIS A 106 -4.20 7.88 -10.46
N LEU A 107 -4.88 9.01 -10.55
CA LEU A 107 -5.36 9.56 -11.83
C LEU A 107 -4.20 9.91 -12.76
N VAL A 108 -3.11 10.50 -12.25
CA VAL A 108 -1.89 10.74 -13.03
C VAL A 108 -1.28 9.43 -13.53
N VAL A 109 -1.19 8.42 -12.67
CA VAL A 109 -0.67 7.09 -13.01
C VAL A 109 -1.54 6.43 -14.10
N ILE A 110 -2.86 6.46 -13.96
CA ILE A 110 -3.82 5.94 -14.96
C ILE A 110 -3.64 6.66 -16.31
N ALA A 111 -3.57 7.99 -16.29
CA ALA A 111 -3.35 8.79 -17.50
C ALA A 111 -2.04 8.41 -18.19
N MET A 112 -0.94 8.29 -17.44
CA MET A 112 0.35 7.85 -17.99
C MET A 112 0.30 6.43 -18.55
N ALA A 113 -0.35 5.49 -17.86
CA ALA A 113 -0.51 4.12 -18.32
C ALA A 113 -1.30 4.03 -19.63
N LEU A 114 -2.42 4.75 -19.74
CA LEU A 114 -3.19 4.85 -20.98
C LEU A 114 -2.37 5.46 -22.12
N TRP A 115 -1.52 6.45 -21.83
CA TRP A 115 -0.62 7.02 -22.81
C TRP A 115 0.44 6.01 -23.29
N VAL A 116 1.01 5.20 -22.36
CA VAL A 116 1.87 4.06 -22.74
C VAL A 116 1.13 3.13 -23.68
N GLY A 117 -0.09 2.72 -23.33
CA GLY A 117 -0.94 1.86 -24.16
C GLY A 117 -1.16 2.43 -25.56
N ARG A 118 -1.43 3.74 -25.64
CA ARG A 118 -1.57 4.46 -26.93
C ARG A 118 -0.30 4.36 -27.77
N ARG A 119 0.87 4.53 -27.18
CA ARG A 119 2.16 4.45 -27.88
C ARG A 119 2.50 3.03 -28.33
N LEU A 120 2.13 2.04 -27.53
CA LEU A 120 2.37 0.62 -27.82
C LEU A 120 1.43 0.05 -28.89
N GLY A 121 0.15 0.41 -28.90
CA GLY A 121 -0.83 -0.26 -29.75
C GLY A 121 -1.98 0.62 -30.26
N GLY A 122 -1.88 1.95 -30.17
CA GLY A 122 -2.97 2.84 -30.55
C GLY A 122 -4.22 2.57 -29.70
N ARG A 123 -5.39 2.49 -30.32
CA ARG A 123 -6.68 2.22 -29.65
C ARG A 123 -6.71 0.88 -28.93
N THR A 124 -6.22 -0.18 -29.58
CA THR A 124 -6.18 -1.53 -28.99
C THR A 124 -5.26 -1.57 -27.78
N GLY A 125 -4.11 -0.89 -27.84
CA GLY A 125 -3.20 -0.79 -26.70
C GLY A 125 -3.81 -0.01 -25.53
N MET A 126 -4.52 1.09 -25.80
CA MET A 126 -5.25 1.84 -24.77
C MET A 126 -6.33 0.98 -24.09
N LEU A 127 -7.15 0.28 -24.90
CA LEU A 127 -8.20 -0.59 -24.37
C LEU A 127 -7.64 -1.73 -23.53
N LEU A 128 -6.55 -2.35 -23.97
CA LEU A 128 -5.88 -3.42 -23.22
C LEU A 128 -5.40 -2.93 -21.85
N VAL A 129 -4.71 -1.78 -21.81
CA VAL A 129 -4.25 -1.16 -20.57
C VAL A 129 -5.44 -0.77 -19.68
N ALA A 130 -6.51 -0.20 -20.26
CA ALA A 130 -7.71 0.17 -19.52
C ALA A 130 -8.38 -1.04 -18.86
N VAL A 131 -8.45 -2.18 -19.55
CA VAL A 131 -9.01 -3.44 -19.00
C VAL A 131 -8.16 -3.94 -17.83
N VAL A 132 -6.83 -3.97 -17.97
CA VAL A 132 -5.93 -4.40 -16.87
C VAL A 132 -6.13 -3.49 -15.66
N LEU A 133 -6.17 -2.17 -15.87
CA LEU A 133 -6.39 -1.21 -14.79
C LEU A 133 -7.76 -1.39 -14.16
N ALA A 134 -8.84 -1.52 -14.95
CA ALA A 134 -10.20 -1.68 -14.42
C ALA A 134 -10.34 -2.94 -13.57
N VAL A 135 -9.78 -4.07 -14.04
CA VAL A 135 -9.79 -5.35 -13.31
C VAL A 135 -8.98 -5.23 -12.01
N ALA A 136 -7.77 -4.65 -12.08
CA ALA A 136 -6.93 -4.44 -10.90
C ALA A 136 -7.61 -3.49 -9.89
N MET A 137 -8.17 -2.37 -10.35
CA MET A 137 -8.87 -1.40 -9.52
C MET A 137 -10.12 -2.00 -8.87
N ARG A 138 -10.90 -2.82 -9.60
CA ARG A 138 -12.03 -3.55 -9.03
C ARG A 138 -11.60 -4.51 -7.94
N GLY A 139 -10.50 -5.24 -8.15
CA GLY A 139 -9.95 -6.17 -7.16
C GLY A 139 -9.43 -5.47 -5.92
N TYR A 140 -8.72 -4.37 -6.07
CA TYR A 140 -8.21 -3.57 -4.95
C TYR A 140 -9.33 -2.83 -4.20
N GLY A 141 -10.31 -2.29 -4.91
CA GLY A 141 -11.43 -1.58 -4.32
C GLY A 141 -11.06 -0.27 -3.62
N THR A 142 -12.03 0.37 -2.99
CA THR A 142 -11.88 1.64 -2.28
C THR A 142 -10.85 1.54 -1.16
N LEU A 143 -10.98 0.52 -0.32
CA LEU A 143 -10.12 0.34 0.86
C LEU A 143 -8.61 0.43 0.55
N LEU A 144 -8.16 -0.15 -0.58
CA LEU A 144 -6.74 -0.16 -0.96
C LEU A 144 -6.32 1.03 -1.84
N LEU A 145 -7.27 1.70 -2.53
CA LEU A 145 -6.92 2.73 -3.52
C LEU A 145 -7.16 4.18 -3.03
N ILE A 146 -7.82 4.37 -1.91
CA ILE A 146 -8.05 5.72 -1.36
C ILE A 146 -7.08 6.03 -0.21
N GLN A 147 -6.67 5.01 0.54
CA GLN A 147 -5.78 5.21 1.67
C GLN A 147 -4.37 5.68 1.24
N PRO A 148 -3.81 6.71 1.90
CA PRO A 148 -2.43 7.16 1.69
C PRO A 148 -1.39 6.21 2.32
N TRP A 149 -1.76 4.95 2.60
CA TRP A 149 -0.89 4.00 3.26
C TRP A 149 0.22 3.49 2.34
N ASN A 150 1.42 3.43 2.86
CA ASN A 150 2.63 3.15 2.09
C ASN A 150 2.66 1.82 1.31
N PRO A 151 2.04 0.68 1.73
CA PRO A 151 1.95 -0.51 0.87
C PRO A 151 0.95 -0.37 -0.28
N TYR A 152 -0.06 0.52 -0.13
CA TYR A 152 -1.19 0.62 -1.07
C TYR A 152 -0.96 1.66 -2.17
N LEU A 153 -0.43 2.82 -1.80
CA LEU A 153 -0.20 3.93 -2.72
C LEU A 153 0.61 3.53 -3.98
N PRO A 154 1.60 2.60 -3.94
CA PRO A 154 2.32 2.16 -5.11
C PRO A 154 1.58 1.17 -6.03
N LEU A 155 0.41 0.64 -5.66
CA LEU A 155 -0.23 -0.48 -6.38
C LEU A 155 -0.44 -0.20 -7.88
N LEU A 156 -1.06 0.92 -8.23
CA LEU A 156 -1.26 1.31 -9.64
C LEU A 156 0.04 1.83 -10.27
N ALA A 157 0.91 2.48 -9.49
CA ALA A 157 2.21 2.93 -9.95
C ALA A 157 3.10 1.75 -10.38
N TRP A 158 3.05 0.63 -9.68
CA TRP A 158 3.72 -0.61 -10.08
C TRP A 158 3.25 -1.13 -11.44
N LEU A 159 1.94 -1.10 -11.71
CA LEU A 159 1.43 -1.45 -13.04
C LEU A 159 1.98 -0.52 -14.12
N LEU A 160 2.10 0.79 -13.84
CA LEU A 160 2.73 1.73 -14.74
C LEU A 160 4.22 1.40 -14.97
N VAL A 161 4.97 0.97 -13.95
CA VAL A 161 6.35 0.49 -14.10
C VAL A 161 6.41 -0.69 -15.07
N LEU A 162 5.51 -1.67 -14.95
CA LEU A 162 5.43 -2.82 -15.87
C LEU A 162 5.11 -2.38 -17.31
N PHE A 163 4.12 -1.51 -17.51
CA PHE A 163 3.75 -0.99 -18.83
C PHE A 163 4.88 -0.15 -19.45
N ALA A 164 5.51 0.73 -18.67
CA ALA A 164 6.62 1.55 -19.13
C ALA A 164 7.85 0.70 -19.49
N THR A 165 8.18 -0.32 -18.68
CA THR A 165 9.22 -1.30 -18.98
C THR A 165 8.91 -2.05 -20.27
N TRP A 166 7.66 -2.48 -20.46
CA TRP A 166 7.22 -3.09 -21.71
C TRP A 166 7.41 -2.14 -22.91
N ALA A 167 7.06 -0.86 -22.77
CA ALA A 167 7.28 0.12 -23.84
C ALA A 167 8.78 0.28 -24.17
N VAL A 168 9.65 0.33 -23.17
CA VAL A 168 11.10 0.40 -23.37
C VAL A 168 11.61 -0.85 -24.09
N VAL A 169 11.24 -2.05 -23.61
CA VAL A 169 11.60 -3.33 -24.26
C VAL A 169 11.01 -3.43 -25.65
N ALA A 170 9.87 -2.81 -25.94
CA ALA A 170 9.28 -2.69 -27.26
C ALA A 170 9.95 -1.61 -28.15
N GLY A 171 10.92 -0.83 -27.67
CA GLY A 171 11.73 0.11 -28.45
C GLY A 171 11.45 1.60 -28.20
N HIS A 172 10.58 1.93 -27.28
CA HIS A 172 10.25 3.31 -26.94
C HIS A 172 11.15 3.82 -25.78
N HIS A 173 12.42 4.15 -26.07
CA HIS A 173 13.48 4.42 -25.09
C HIS A 173 13.15 5.52 -24.08
N ARG A 174 12.35 6.54 -24.47
CA ARG A 174 11.98 7.67 -23.59
C ARG A 174 11.21 7.25 -22.32
N TRP A 175 10.53 6.10 -22.36
CA TRP A 175 9.82 5.58 -21.20
C TRP A 175 10.75 5.07 -20.09
N LEU A 176 12.07 4.96 -20.36
CA LEU A 176 13.05 4.65 -19.31
C LEU A 176 13.03 5.69 -18.17
N VAL A 177 12.75 6.96 -18.49
CA VAL A 177 12.60 8.03 -17.49
C VAL A 177 11.41 7.76 -16.57
N ALA A 178 10.28 7.30 -17.13
CA ALA A 178 9.11 6.92 -16.33
C ALA A 178 9.39 5.68 -15.46
N VAL A 179 10.11 4.68 -16.00
CA VAL A 179 10.54 3.50 -15.19
C VAL A 179 11.41 3.95 -14.02
N ALA A 180 12.36 4.88 -14.24
CA ALA A 180 13.22 5.43 -13.18
C ALA A 180 12.40 6.20 -12.13
N ALA A 181 11.58 7.17 -12.56
CA ALA A 181 10.85 8.05 -11.65
C ALA A 181 9.77 7.29 -10.86
N VAL A 182 8.90 6.54 -11.56
CA VAL A 182 7.80 5.82 -10.91
C VAL A 182 8.30 4.60 -10.15
N GLY A 183 9.34 3.91 -10.65
CA GLY A 183 10.02 2.83 -9.93
C GLY A 183 10.67 3.33 -8.64
N THR A 184 11.28 4.53 -8.65
CA THR A 184 11.81 5.16 -7.44
C THR A 184 10.69 5.51 -6.46
N LEU A 185 9.56 6.05 -6.92
CA LEU A 185 8.39 6.28 -6.07
C LEU A 185 7.95 4.99 -5.37
N CYS A 186 7.74 3.91 -6.12
CA CYS A 186 7.32 2.63 -5.54
C CYS A 186 8.35 2.12 -4.52
N ALA A 187 9.64 2.12 -4.88
CA ALA A 187 10.72 1.60 -4.04
C ALA A 187 10.92 2.41 -2.74
N GLN A 188 10.78 3.73 -2.81
CA GLN A 188 10.90 4.60 -1.65
C GLN A 188 9.69 4.52 -0.72
N THR A 189 8.50 4.36 -1.30
CA THR A 189 7.25 4.32 -0.52
C THR A 189 7.15 3.03 0.29
N HIS A 190 7.51 1.87 -0.29
CA HIS A 190 7.47 0.61 0.46
C HIS A 190 8.53 -0.38 0.00
N ILE A 191 9.27 -0.95 0.96
CA ILE A 191 10.45 -1.80 0.74
C ILE A 191 10.16 -3.04 -0.13
N SER A 192 8.94 -3.60 -0.10
CA SER A 192 8.56 -4.77 -0.91
C SER A 192 8.67 -4.54 -2.42
N TYR A 193 8.63 -3.27 -2.86
CA TYR A 193 8.80 -2.91 -4.27
C TYR A 193 10.26 -2.71 -4.68
N LEU A 194 11.21 -2.60 -3.74
CA LEU A 194 12.58 -2.21 -4.03
C LEU A 194 13.25 -3.14 -5.04
N LEU A 195 13.29 -4.45 -4.75
CA LEU A 195 13.90 -5.45 -5.65
C LEU A 195 13.19 -5.50 -7.00
N LEU A 196 11.87 -5.40 -7.01
CA LEU A 196 11.05 -5.42 -8.23
C LEU A 196 11.38 -4.22 -9.14
N CYS A 197 11.42 -3.02 -8.58
CA CYS A 197 11.68 -1.80 -9.33
C CYS A 197 13.12 -1.71 -9.83
N ILE A 198 14.10 -2.12 -9.02
CA ILE A 198 15.50 -2.23 -9.45
C ILE A 198 15.60 -3.21 -10.62
N GLY A 199 15.02 -4.40 -10.51
CA GLY A 199 15.06 -5.42 -11.56
C GLY A 199 14.38 -4.95 -12.85
N MET A 200 13.23 -4.29 -12.77
CA MET A 200 12.54 -3.73 -13.95
C MET A 200 13.35 -2.60 -14.60
N PHE A 201 13.97 -1.73 -13.79
CA PHE A 201 14.85 -0.68 -14.31
C PHE A 201 16.08 -1.27 -15.02
N MET A 202 16.72 -2.28 -14.43
CA MET A 202 17.88 -2.96 -15.03
C MET A 202 17.51 -3.63 -16.34
N LEU A 203 16.35 -4.30 -16.43
CA LEU A 203 15.83 -4.86 -17.68
C LEU A 203 15.63 -3.78 -18.74
N ALA A 204 14.96 -2.69 -18.38
CA ALA A 204 14.68 -1.58 -19.29
C ALA A 204 15.96 -0.88 -19.75
N ALA A 205 16.85 -0.53 -18.83
CA ALA A 205 18.14 0.12 -19.13
C ALA A 205 19.03 -0.81 -19.99
N GLY A 206 19.10 -2.10 -19.66
CA GLY A 206 19.81 -3.11 -20.45
C GLY A 206 19.28 -3.20 -21.88
N ALA A 207 17.95 -3.18 -22.07
CA ALA A 207 17.33 -3.17 -23.40
C ALA A 207 17.70 -1.92 -24.21
N VAL A 208 17.70 -0.73 -23.57
CA VAL A 208 18.15 0.53 -24.22
C VAL A 208 19.63 0.46 -24.57
N LEU A 209 20.46 0.04 -23.63
CA LEU A 209 21.91 -0.08 -23.81
C LEU A 209 22.26 -1.01 -24.99
N LEU A 210 21.71 -2.24 -24.97
CA LEU A 210 21.98 -3.23 -26.02
C LEU A 210 21.59 -2.72 -27.41
N ARG A 211 20.45 -2.04 -27.55
CA ARG A 211 20.05 -1.43 -28.82
C ARG A 211 20.96 -0.30 -29.23
N THR A 212 21.30 0.60 -28.28
CA THR A 212 22.18 1.74 -28.55
C THR A 212 23.56 1.29 -29.01
N LEU A 213 24.10 0.20 -28.42
CA LEU A 213 25.39 -0.36 -28.81
C LEU A 213 25.34 -1.10 -30.16
N ARG A 214 24.21 -1.78 -30.47
CA ARG A 214 24.02 -2.50 -31.74
C ARG A 214 23.67 -1.60 -32.91
N THR A 215 23.29 -0.34 -32.67
CA THR A 215 23.03 0.63 -33.74
C THR A 215 24.35 1.00 -34.40
N PRO A 216 24.53 0.79 -35.72
CA PRO A 216 25.80 1.04 -36.42
C PRO A 216 26.25 2.50 -36.28
N LYS A 217 27.57 2.69 -36.24
CA LYS A 217 28.21 4.05 -36.30
C LYS A 217 28.23 4.58 -37.74
N GLY A 218 27.12 4.52 -38.44
CA GLY A 218 27.06 4.89 -39.88
C GLY A 218 26.77 6.38 -40.11
N VAL A 219 27.24 6.87 -41.26
CA VAL A 219 27.15 8.27 -41.74
C VAL A 219 25.76 8.58 -42.35
N GLY A 220 24.67 8.02 -41.77
CA GLY A 220 23.29 8.36 -42.18
C GLY A 220 22.53 9.01 -41.04
N ASP A 221 21.80 10.09 -41.31
CA ASP A 221 21.10 10.93 -40.33
C ASP A 221 20.19 10.12 -39.34
N GLY A 222 19.66 8.97 -39.75
CA GLY A 222 18.76 8.17 -38.93
C GLY A 222 19.46 7.28 -37.87
N ALA A 223 20.59 6.67 -38.16
CA ALA A 223 21.30 5.76 -37.26
C ALA A 223 21.95 6.52 -36.08
N GLY A 224 22.55 7.67 -36.40
CA GLY A 224 23.11 8.56 -35.39
C GLY A 224 22.07 9.14 -34.42
N ALA A 225 20.87 9.45 -34.93
CA ALA A 225 19.77 9.96 -34.10
C ALA A 225 19.26 8.93 -33.08
N GLY A 226 19.03 7.67 -33.49
CA GLY A 226 18.58 6.61 -32.59
C GLY A 226 19.58 6.30 -31.47
N ARG A 227 20.88 6.32 -31.76
CA ARG A 227 21.94 6.12 -30.77
C ARG A 227 22.00 7.28 -29.78
N ARG A 228 21.89 8.54 -30.25
CA ARG A 228 21.84 9.72 -29.39
C ARG A 228 20.61 9.70 -28.48
N GLU A 229 19.45 9.31 -29.00
CA GLU A 229 18.22 9.17 -28.22
C GLU A 229 18.37 8.13 -27.11
N GLY A 230 18.98 6.98 -27.37
CA GLY A 230 19.27 5.96 -26.36
C GLY A 230 20.13 6.50 -25.21
N TRP A 231 21.28 7.09 -25.51
CA TRP A 231 22.16 7.70 -24.51
C TRP A 231 21.48 8.84 -23.74
N ARG A 232 20.74 9.71 -24.45
CA ARG A 232 19.97 10.79 -23.81
C ARG A 232 18.92 10.23 -22.82
N SER A 233 18.19 9.19 -23.20
CA SER A 233 17.21 8.57 -22.31
C SER A 233 17.86 7.97 -21.08
N MET A 234 19.02 7.33 -21.21
CA MET A 234 19.78 6.79 -20.07
C MET A 234 20.30 7.89 -19.17
N ALA A 235 20.87 8.97 -19.73
CA ALA A 235 21.38 10.10 -18.95
C ALA A 235 20.26 10.81 -18.16
N ILE A 236 19.10 11.05 -18.81
CA ILE A 236 17.95 11.68 -18.14
C ILE A 236 17.39 10.74 -17.06
N ALA A 237 17.23 9.45 -17.35
CA ALA A 237 16.72 8.49 -16.36
C ALA A 237 17.67 8.36 -15.16
N GLY A 238 18.99 8.31 -15.40
CA GLY A 238 20.00 8.31 -14.34
C GLY A 238 20.00 9.60 -13.51
N GLY A 239 19.89 10.76 -14.18
CA GLY A 239 19.78 12.06 -13.51
C GLY A 239 18.52 12.19 -12.66
N VAL A 240 17.36 11.78 -13.19
CA VAL A 240 16.09 11.78 -12.45
C VAL A 240 16.14 10.80 -11.26
N GLY A 241 16.61 9.58 -11.48
CA GLY A 241 16.78 8.60 -10.40
C GLY A 241 17.73 9.15 -9.32
N GLY A 242 18.91 9.65 -9.70
CA GLY A 242 19.86 10.21 -8.76
C GLY A 242 19.29 11.38 -7.95
N LEU A 243 18.57 12.31 -8.61
CA LEU A 243 17.92 13.43 -7.93
C LEU A 243 16.87 12.97 -6.91
N LEU A 244 16.04 11.99 -7.28
CA LEU A 244 14.99 11.49 -6.40
C LEU A 244 15.52 10.68 -5.22
N TRP A 245 16.74 10.12 -5.32
CA TRP A 245 17.42 9.42 -4.22
C TRP A 245 18.27 10.32 -3.33
N LEU A 246 18.40 11.63 -3.64
CA LEU A 246 19.15 12.57 -2.81
C LEU A 246 18.65 12.64 -1.36
N PRO A 247 17.32 12.71 -1.06
CA PRO A 247 16.87 12.81 0.32
C PRO A 247 17.30 11.63 1.19
N PRO A 248 17.11 10.35 0.81
CA PRO A 248 17.64 9.22 1.57
C PRO A 248 19.17 9.24 1.73
N VAL A 249 19.89 9.66 0.69
CA VAL A 249 21.36 9.77 0.75
C VAL A 249 21.78 10.88 1.71
N ILE A 250 21.10 12.03 1.72
CA ILE A 250 21.37 13.10 2.68
C ILE A 250 21.15 12.60 4.11
N GLN A 251 20.04 11.89 4.36
CA GLN A 251 19.74 11.35 5.68
C GLN A 251 20.82 10.35 6.17
N GLU A 252 21.39 9.57 5.26
CA GLU A 252 22.47 8.64 5.60
C GLU A 252 23.67 9.31 6.26
N PHE A 253 23.92 10.59 5.95
CA PHE A 253 25.06 11.36 6.46
C PHE A 253 24.69 12.37 7.56
N GLN A 254 23.44 12.41 8.04
CA GLN A 254 23.00 13.40 9.05
C GLN A 254 23.35 13.02 10.50
N GLY A 255 24.09 11.94 10.73
CA GLY A 255 24.55 11.51 12.04
C GLY A 255 23.93 10.19 12.50
N GLY A 256 24.65 9.47 13.37
CA GLY A 256 24.26 8.12 13.81
C GLY A 256 24.34 7.08 12.68
N GLU A 257 23.67 5.96 12.85
CA GLU A 257 23.50 4.96 11.80
C GLU A 257 22.37 5.40 10.85
N GLY A 258 22.71 5.63 9.57
CA GLY A 258 21.76 6.05 8.56
C GLY A 258 20.77 4.97 8.18
N ASN A 259 19.63 5.37 7.58
CA ASN A 259 18.57 4.43 7.23
C ASN A 259 18.98 3.44 6.13
N ILE A 260 19.85 3.86 5.18
CA ILE A 260 20.35 2.96 4.13
C ILE A 260 21.21 1.86 4.77
N SER A 261 22.09 2.23 5.72
CA SER A 261 22.91 1.29 6.48
C SER A 261 22.05 0.27 7.25
N ARG A 262 20.98 0.72 7.92
CA ARG A 262 20.01 -0.15 8.60
C ARG A 262 19.31 -1.11 7.64
N LEU A 263 18.88 -0.62 6.48
CA LEU A 263 18.29 -1.46 5.43
C LEU A 263 19.29 -2.53 4.94
N VAL A 264 20.53 -2.13 4.66
CA VAL A 264 21.57 -3.08 4.23
C VAL A 264 21.83 -4.13 5.31
N SER A 265 21.98 -3.72 6.57
CA SER A 265 22.15 -4.63 7.71
C SER A 265 20.99 -5.62 7.83
N TYR A 266 19.74 -5.14 7.74
CA TYR A 266 18.54 -5.98 7.81
C TYR A 266 18.49 -7.04 6.70
N PHE A 267 18.90 -6.72 5.47
CA PHE A 267 18.89 -7.68 4.37
C PHE A 267 20.11 -8.61 4.34
N THR A 268 21.22 -8.23 4.94
CA THR A 268 22.45 -9.06 4.99
C THR A 268 22.52 -9.90 6.27
N SER A 269 21.94 -9.42 7.36
CA SER A 269 21.92 -10.09 8.67
C SER A 269 20.52 -10.00 9.29
N PRO A 270 19.51 -10.63 8.66
CA PRO A 270 18.12 -10.48 9.11
C PRO A 270 17.92 -11.10 10.50
N PRO A 271 17.06 -10.49 11.35
CA PRO A 271 16.75 -11.01 12.68
C PRO A 271 15.93 -12.30 12.62
N GLU A 272 15.17 -12.51 11.55
CA GLU A 272 14.34 -13.68 11.32
C GLU A 272 14.77 -14.39 10.02
N GLU A 273 14.59 -15.71 9.97
CA GLU A 273 14.88 -16.46 8.74
C GLU A 273 13.90 -16.10 7.61
N PRO A 274 14.39 -16.08 6.34
CA PRO A 274 13.53 -15.90 5.21
C PRO A 274 12.57 -17.09 5.07
N VAL A 275 11.34 -16.83 4.64
CA VAL A 275 10.32 -17.88 4.40
C VAL A 275 10.76 -18.93 3.37
N GLY A 276 11.77 -18.61 2.57
CA GLY A 276 12.43 -19.52 1.63
C GLY A 276 11.67 -19.73 0.31
N PHE A 277 12.36 -20.40 -0.63
CA PHE A 277 11.88 -20.60 -2.00
C PHE A 277 10.52 -21.31 -2.05
N GLY A 278 10.30 -22.35 -1.24
CA GLY A 278 9.06 -23.13 -1.25
C GLY A 278 7.83 -22.29 -0.85
N ALA A 279 7.96 -21.43 0.17
CA ALA A 279 6.90 -20.53 0.58
C ALA A 279 6.70 -19.40 -0.45
N GLY A 280 7.78 -18.80 -0.95
CA GLY A 280 7.71 -17.80 -2.01
C GLY A 280 7.02 -18.33 -3.28
N PHE A 281 7.30 -19.56 -3.69
CA PHE A 281 6.63 -20.21 -4.81
C PHE A 281 5.13 -20.43 -4.53
N ARG A 282 4.78 -20.89 -3.33
CA ARG A 282 3.36 -21.03 -2.95
C ARG A 282 2.61 -19.71 -3.00
N LEU A 283 3.21 -18.63 -2.49
CA LEU A 283 2.64 -17.28 -2.55
C LEU A 283 2.44 -16.82 -4.00
N LEU A 284 3.44 -17.00 -4.86
CA LEU A 284 3.35 -16.62 -6.27
C LEU A 284 2.22 -17.38 -6.99
N VAL A 285 2.17 -18.70 -6.83
CA VAL A 285 1.13 -19.56 -7.43
C VAL A 285 -0.25 -19.16 -6.94
N ARG A 286 -0.39 -18.77 -5.69
CA ARG A 286 -1.65 -18.29 -5.14
C ARG A 286 -2.15 -17.02 -5.84
N HIS A 287 -1.28 -16.05 -6.08
CA HIS A 287 -1.66 -14.84 -6.82
C HIS A 287 -2.02 -15.13 -8.29
N LEU A 288 -1.53 -16.22 -8.86
CA LEU A 288 -1.93 -16.70 -10.18
C LEU A 288 -3.25 -17.49 -10.17
N ASN A 289 -3.86 -17.74 -9.02
CA ASN A 289 -5.09 -18.49 -8.90
C ASN A 289 -6.28 -17.66 -9.42
N VAL A 290 -6.73 -18.00 -10.64
CA VAL A 290 -7.86 -17.31 -11.31
C VAL A 290 -9.18 -17.46 -10.55
N VAL A 291 -9.35 -18.53 -9.76
CA VAL A 291 -10.57 -18.76 -8.97
C VAL A 291 -10.63 -17.75 -7.84
N ASP A 292 -9.54 -17.59 -7.08
CA ASP A 292 -9.46 -16.58 -6.03
C ASP A 292 -9.54 -15.17 -6.61
N GLY A 293 -8.87 -14.92 -7.75
CA GLY A 293 -8.97 -13.65 -8.48
C GLY A 293 -10.40 -13.33 -8.91
N PHE A 294 -11.12 -14.29 -9.46
CA PHE A 294 -12.52 -14.13 -9.87
C PHE A 294 -13.44 -13.84 -8.66
N PHE A 295 -13.30 -14.59 -7.58
CA PHE A 295 -14.05 -14.31 -6.35
C PHE A 295 -13.66 -12.97 -5.73
N GLY A 296 -12.42 -12.55 -5.84
CA GLY A 296 -11.98 -11.20 -5.43
C GLY A 296 -12.66 -10.10 -6.24
N LEU A 297 -12.86 -10.30 -7.54
CA LEU A 297 -13.62 -9.36 -8.37
C LEU A 297 -15.10 -9.26 -7.99
N ILE A 298 -15.68 -10.34 -7.50
CA ILE A 298 -17.09 -10.37 -7.07
C ILE A 298 -17.25 -9.78 -5.66
N HIS A 299 -16.41 -10.21 -4.71
CA HIS A 299 -16.57 -9.91 -3.29
C HIS A 299 -15.68 -8.75 -2.78
N GLY A 300 -14.90 -8.11 -3.66
CA GLY A 300 -14.07 -6.96 -3.33
C GLY A 300 -12.73 -7.29 -2.65
N SER A 301 -12.06 -6.24 -2.15
CA SER A 301 -10.67 -6.25 -1.66
C SER A 301 -10.41 -7.21 -0.50
N ARG A 302 -11.40 -7.51 0.34
CA ARG A 302 -11.25 -8.45 1.47
C ARG A 302 -10.67 -9.80 1.05
N ARG A 303 -11.02 -10.28 -0.16
CA ARG A 303 -10.48 -11.53 -0.69
C ARG A 303 -8.99 -11.45 -1.01
N PHE A 304 -8.54 -10.31 -1.53
CA PHE A 304 -7.13 -10.07 -1.81
C PHE A 304 -6.29 -9.89 -0.53
N MET A 305 -6.91 -9.40 0.54
CA MET A 305 -6.29 -9.24 1.87
C MET A 305 -6.22 -10.57 2.65
N ALA A 306 -7.01 -11.58 2.29
CA ALA A 306 -7.03 -12.88 2.97
C ALA A 306 -5.77 -13.75 2.72
N ILE A 307 -4.74 -13.23 2.04
CA ILE A 307 -3.47 -13.90 1.82
C ILE A 307 -2.53 -13.59 3.00
N GLY A 308 -1.99 -14.62 3.62
CA GLY A 308 -1.03 -14.47 4.71
C GLY A 308 -1.05 -15.69 5.62
N LEU A 309 -1.34 -15.50 6.89
CA LEU A 309 -1.26 -16.51 7.95
C LEU A 309 -2.11 -17.75 7.71
N ASP A 310 -3.23 -17.63 7.01
CA ASP A 310 -4.23 -18.70 6.82
C ASP A 310 -4.34 -19.24 5.40
N ASP A 311 -3.21 -19.54 4.75
CA ASP A 311 -3.23 -20.05 3.37
C ASP A 311 -3.81 -21.47 3.26
N THR A 312 -5.13 -21.54 3.01
CA THR A 312 -5.87 -22.79 2.67
C THR A 312 -6.23 -22.89 1.20
N SER A 313 -5.84 -21.92 0.37
CA SER A 313 -6.28 -21.86 -1.03
C SER A 313 -5.75 -23.01 -1.88
N ALA A 314 -6.56 -23.47 -2.84
CA ALA A 314 -6.16 -24.46 -3.81
C ALA A 314 -5.02 -23.93 -4.70
N ARG A 315 -3.88 -24.62 -4.73
CA ARG A 315 -2.71 -24.25 -5.54
C ARG A 315 -2.82 -24.63 -7.01
N ILE A 316 -3.62 -25.67 -7.29
CA ILE A 316 -3.76 -26.24 -8.64
C ILE A 316 -4.16 -25.21 -9.69
N PRO A 317 -5.17 -24.31 -9.47
CA PRO A 317 -5.54 -23.35 -10.49
C PRO A 317 -4.40 -22.39 -10.86
N GLY A 318 -3.61 -21.94 -9.88
CA GLY A 318 -2.48 -21.06 -10.14
C GLY A 318 -1.33 -21.74 -10.88
N ILE A 319 -1.05 -23.02 -10.57
CA ILE A 319 -0.07 -23.83 -11.31
C ILE A 319 -0.52 -23.99 -12.77
N LEU A 320 -1.81 -24.26 -13.00
CA LEU A 320 -2.36 -24.39 -14.35
C LEU A 320 -2.26 -23.09 -15.14
N VAL A 321 -2.51 -21.94 -14.52
CA VAL A 321 -2.32 -20.62 -15.17
C VAL A 321 -0.85 -20.38 -15.51
N GLY A 322 0.08 -20.70 -14.60
CA GLY A 322 1.52 -20.62 -14.87
C GLY A 322 1.95 -21.53 -16.03
N ALA A 323 1.47 -22.76 -16.05
CA ALA A 323 1.73 -23.71 -17.16
C ALA A 323 1.14 -23.20 -18.49
N LEU A 324 -0.11 -22.72 -18.48
CA LEU A 324 -0.76 -22.15 -19.65
C LEU A 324 -0.01 -20.91 -20.18
N TRP A 325 0.52 -20.07 -19.28
CA TRP A 325 1.35 -18.95 -19.66
C TRP A 325 2.66 -19.41 -20.31
N LEU A 326 3.32 -20.45 -19.82
CA LEU A 326 4.51 -21.01 -20.46
C LEU A 326 4.21 -21.55 -21.86
N VAL A 327 3.06 -22.20 -22.06
CA VAL A 327 2.58 -22.61 -23.40
C VAL A 327 2.35 -21.37 -24.27
N ALA A 328 1.73 -20.32 -23.76
CA ALA A 328 1.54 -19.07 -24.49
C ALA A 328 2.88 -18.43 -24.91
N VAL A 329 3.89 -18.43 -24.02
CA VAL A 329 5.26 -18.00 -24.35
C VAL A 329 5.81 -18.83 -25.50
N ALA A 330 5.78 -20.16 -25.41
CA ALA A 330 6.30 -21.05 -26.46
C ALA A 330 5.61 -20.77 -27.82
N VAL A 331 4.28 -20.70 -27.86
CA VAL A 331 3.49 -20.37 -29.05
C VAL A 331 3.86 -18.99 -29.61
N CYS A 332 4.00 -18.00 -28.74
CA CYS A 332 4.38 -16.64 -29.12
C CYS A 332 5.75 -16.61 -29.81
N PHE A 333 6.74 -17.29 -29.25
CA PHE A 333 8.11 -17.33 -29.78
C PHE A 333 8.26 -18.27 -30.98
N ALA A 334 7.43 -19.30 -31.14
CA ALA A 334 7.34 -20.15 -32.33
C ALA A 334 6.85 -19.44 -33.59
N GLY A 335 6.72 -18.13 -33.54
CA GLY A 335 6.44 -17.29 -34.71
C GLY A 335 5.03 -16.71 -34.80
N VAL A 336 4.16 -16.97 -33.83
CA VAL A 336 2.80 -16.39 -33.76
C VAL A 336 2.86 -14.94 -33.29
N GLY A 337 3.71 -14.64 -32.29
CA GLY A 337 3.74 -13.35 -31.62
C GLY A 337 4.38 -12.22 -32.43
N SER A 338 3.73 -11.06 -32.40
CA SER A 338 4.36 -9.81 -32.81
C SER A 338 5.52 -9.46 -31.86
N TYR A 339 6.41 -8.58 -32.33
CA TYR A 339 7.51 -8.09 -31.48
C TYR A 339 7.01 -7.50 -30.14
N ARG A 340 5.88 -6.78 -30.15
CA ARG A 340 5.27 -6.21 -28.95
C ARG A 340 4.79 -7.28 -27.97
N LEU A 341 4.16 -8.34 -28.47
CA LEU A 341 3.69 -9.45 -27.63
C LEU A 341 4.86 -10.24 -27.04
N ARG A 342 5.92 -10.49 -27.81
CA ARG A 342 7.16 -11.10 -27.31
C ARG A 342 7.80 -10.25 -26.20
N SER A 343 7.86 -8.93 -26.42
CA SER A 343 8.38 -7.98 -25.42
C SER A 343 7.56 -8.01 -24.13
N LEU A 344 6.23 -8.14 -24.20
CA LEU A 344 5.36 -8.30 -23.03
C LEU A 344 5.69 -9.57 -22.24
N HIS A 345 5.82 -10.72 -22.94
CA HIS A 345 6.21 -11.97 -22.29
C HIS A 345 7.57 -11.89 -21.61
N VAL A 346 8.55 -11.19 -22.20
CA VAL A 346 9.87 -10.97 -21.57
C VAL A 346 9.73 -10.17 -20.27
N VAL A 347 8.94 -9.10 -20.27
CA VAL A 347 8.70 -8.29 -19.05
C VAL A 347 7.98 -9.10 -17.98
N ILE A 348 6.96 -9.88 -18.34
CA ILE A 348 6.24 -10.75 -17.42
C ILE A 348 7.18 -11.82 -16.85
N ALA A 349 8.01 -12.47 -17.67
CA ALA A 349 8.99 -13.45 -17.22
C ALA A 349 9.93 -12.87 -16.16
N ALA A 350 10.50 -11.70 -16.43
CA ALA A 350 11.38 -11.02 -15.50
C ALA A 350 10.62 -10.63 -14.20
N ALA A 351 9.39 -10.11 -14.33
CA ALA A 351 8.56 -9.77 -13.18
C ALA A 351 8.23 -10.99 -12.32
N LEU A 352 7.89 -12.14 -12.90
CA LEU A 352 7.63 -13.39 -12.16
C LEU A 352 8.88 -13.90 -11.42
N VAL A 353 10.06 -13.84 -12.06
CA VAL A 353 11.34 -14.22 -11.41
C VAL A 353 11.65 -13.30 -10.23
N LEU A 354 11.51 -11.98 -10.42
CA LEU A 354 11.73 -11.01 -9.36
C LEU A 354 10.68 -11.16 -8.24
N SER A 355 9.43 -11.47 -8.58
CA SER A 355 8.36 -11.75 -7.62
C SER A 355 8.70 -12.95 -6.76
N LEU A 356 9.15 -14.05 -7.36
CA LEU A 356 9.57 -15.25 -6.63
C LEU A 356 10.76 -14.95 -5.72
N ALA A 357 11.76 -14.20 -6.21
CA ALA A 357 12.90 -13.80 -5.40
C ALA A 357 12.47 -12.90 -4.22
N SER A 358 11.61 -11.90 -4.47
CA SER A 358 11.09 -11.01 -3.43
C SER A 358 10.28 -11.75 -2.37
N MET A 359 9.33 -12.60 -2.80
CA MET A 359 8.50 -13.39 -1.89
C MET A 359 9.31 -14.39 -1.07
N SER A 360 10.36 -14.99 -1.66
CA SER A 360 11.24 -15.93 -0.96
C SER A 360 12.12 -15.28 0.11
N ARG A 361 12.29 -13.96 0.05
CA ARG A 361 13.10 -13.15 0.97
C ARG A 361 12.25 -12.36 1.96
N ILE A 362 10.97 -12.67 2.12
CA ILE A 362 10.18 -12.15 3.22
C ILE A 362 10.71 -12.78 4.51
N PHE A 363 10.99 -11.95 5.52
CA PHE A 363 11.47 -12.38 6.83
C PHE A 363 10.30 -12.44 7.81
N GLY A 364 10.22 -13.54 8.57
CA GLY A 364 9.17 -13.79 9.56
C GLY A 364 7.76 -13.90 8.97
N THR A 365 6.78 -13.31 9.64
CA THR A 365 5.36 -13.43 9.29
C THR A 365 5.03 -12.82 7.95
N THR A 366 4.42 -13.61 7.07
CA THR A 366 3.93 -13.15 5.76
C THR A 366 2.62 -12.41 5.92
N LEU A 367 2.65 -11.09 5.84
CA LEU A 367 1.46 -10.25 5.87
C LEU A 367 0.98 -9.96 4.44
N TYR A 368 -0.33 -9.87 4.24
CA TYR A 368 -0.98 -9.75 2.93
C TYR A 368 -0.46 -8.55 2.11
N TYR A 369 -0.20 -7.42 2.75
CA TYR A 369 0.22 -6.19 2.09
C TYR A 369 1.63 -6.28 1.46
N LEU A 370 2.46 -7.23 1.89
CA LEU A 370 3.80 -7.44 1.32
C LEU A 370 3.76 -7.95 -0.12
N THR A 371 2.64 -8.51 -0.56
CA THR A 371 2.51 -9.18 -1.87
C THR A 371 1.34 -8.70 -2.73
N LEU A 372 0.58 -7.68 -2.29
CA LEU A 372 -0.57 -7.13 -3.02
C LEU A 372 -0.28 -6.73 -4.46
N TRP A 373 0.94 -6.25 -4.74
CA TRP A 373 1.40 -5.89 -6.09
C TRP A 373 1.33 -7.06 -7.10
N ALA A 374 1.34 -8.30 -6.63
CA ALA A 374 1.34 -9.50 -7.47
C ALA A 374 -0.01 -9.72 -8.18
N TRP A 375 -1.12 -9.23 -7.63
CA TRP A 375 -2.43 -9.30 -8.30
C TRP A 375 -2.46 -8.53 -9.62
N GLY A 376 -1.84 -7.35 -9.67
CA GLY A 376 -1.69 -6.60 -10.92
C GLY A 376 -0.85 -7.35 -11.96
N LEU A 377 0.20 -8.04 -11.54
CA LEU A 377 1.01 -8.90 -12.41
C LEU A 377 0.19 -10.10 -12.91
N ALA A 378 -0.61 -10.75 -12.05
CA ALA A 378 -1.50 -11.85 -12.44
C ALA A 378 -2.50 -11.43 -13.52
N ALA A 379 -3.11 -10.25 -13.40
CA ALA A 379 -3.98 -9.71 -14.44
C ALA A 379 -3.24 -9.54 -15.79
N LEU A 380 -2.00 -9.10 -15.76
CA LEU A 380 -1.16 -8.95 -16.96
C LEU A 380 -0.77 -10.30 -17.57
N VAL A 381 -0.51 -11.32 -16.76
CA VAL A 381 -0.29 -12.72 -17.19
C VAL A 381 -1.51 -13.22 -17.96
N LEU A 382 -2.73 -13.07 -17.41
CA LEU A 382 -3.96 -13.52 -18.06
C LEU A 382 -4.20 -12.81 -19.40
N VAL A 383 -4.03 -11.50 -19.44
CA VAL A 383 -4.15 -10.72 -20.67
C VAL A 383 -3.14 -11.18 -21.73
N SER A 384 -1.91 -11.52 -21.34
CA SER A 384 -0.88 -12.01 -22.27
C SER A 384 -1.23 -13.38 -22.86
N ILE A 385 -1.84 -14.28 -22.06
CA ILE A 385 -2.34 -15.57 -22.52
C ILE A 385 -3.44 -15.38 -23.57
N VAL A 386 -4.47 -14.57 -23.21
CA VAL A 386 -5.60 -14.29 -24.11
C VAL A 386 -5.11 -13.63 -25.42
N TRP A 387 -4.21 -12.66 -25.33
CA TRP A 387 -3.67 -12.02 -26.53
C TRP A 387 -2.91 -13.00 -27.41
N THR A 388 -2.12 -13.91 -26.82
CA THR A 388 -1.40 -14.94 -27.57
C THR A 388 -2.37 -15.90 -28.25
N ALA A 389 -3.46 -16.31 -27.59
CA ALA A 389 -4.49 -17.17 -28.16
C ALA A 389 -5.18 -16.49 -29.36
N ILE A 390 -5.55 -15.22 -29.23
CA ILE A 390 -6.13 -14.44 -30.33
C ILE A 390 -5.15 -14.37 -31.52
N ALA A 391 -3.88 -14.07 -31.28
CA ALA A 391 -2.85 -14.00 -32.32
C ALA A 391 -2.64 -15.36 -33.02
N ALA A 392 -2.73 -16.47 -32.28
CA ALA A 392 -2.64 -17.83 -32.84
C ALA A 392 -3.83 -18.13 -33.76
N VAL A 393 -5.05 -17.84 -33.34
CA VAL A 393 -6.28 -18.00 -34.16
C VAL A 393 -6.19 -17.14 -35.43
N GLU A 394 -5.77 -15.89 -35.32
CA GLU A 394 -5.60 -14.99 -36.47
C GLU A 394 -4.57 -15.51 -37.49
N ARG A 395 -3.54 -16.24 -37.03
CA ARG A 395 -2.54 -16.83 -37.93
C ARG A 395 -3.06 -18.04 -38.67
N VAL A 396 -3.83 -18.91 -38.01
CA VAL A 396 -4.33 -20.17 -38.60
C VAL A 396 -5.55 -19.93 -39.49
N ARG A 397 -6.44 -18.99 -39.09
CA ARG A 397 -7.72 -18.74 -39.80
C ARG A 397 -7.83 -17.28 -40.24
N LEU A 398 -7.17 -16.94 -41.34
CA LEU A 398 -7.10 -15.56 -41.89
C LEU A 398 -8.48 -14.90 -42.06
N GLN A 399 -9.48 -15.69 -42.47
CA GLN A 399 -10.87 -15.24 -42.68
C GLN A 399 -11.60 -14.81 -41.40
N TRP A 400 -11.15 -15.25 -40.22
CA TRP A 400 -11.79 -14.95 -38.93
C TRP A 400 -11.19 -13.70 -38.25
N ARG A 401 -10.13 -13.09 -38.82
CA ARG A 401 -9.44 -11.94 -38.20
C ARG A 401 -10.37 -10.78 -37.84
N PRO A 402 -11.31 -10.32 -38.72
CA PRO A 402 -12.20 -9.22 -38.37
C PRO A 402 -13.16 -9.59 -37.23
N ALA A 403 -13.73 -10.81 -37.25
CA ALA A 403 -14.65 -11.29 -36.24
C ALA A 403 -13.96 -11.49 -34.89
N ALA A 404 -12.77 -12.11 -34.85
CA ALA A 404 -12.01 -12.30 -33.61
C ALA A 404 -11.60 -10.98 -32.97
N ARG A 405 -11.18 -9.99 -33.77
CA ARG A 405 -10.86 -8.64 -33.25
C ARG A 405 -12.11 -7.93 -32.74
N GLY A 406 -13.20 -8.01 -33.45
CA GLY A 406 -14.49 -7.45 -33.04
C GLY A 406 -14.96 -8.05 -31.72
N ALA A 407 -14.95 -9.39 -31.60
CA ALA A 407 -15.29 -10.10 -30.38
C ALA A 407 -14.35 -9.71 -29.21
N GLY A 408 -13.04 -9.63 -29.47
CA GLY A 408 -12.07 -9.19 -28.46
C GLY A 408 -12.34 -7.78 -27.93
N VAL A 409 -12.68 -6.84 -28.81
CA VAL A 409 -13.05 -5.46 -28.42
C VAL A 409 -14.35 -5.46 -27.59
N VAL A 410 -15.36 -6.22 -28.02
CA VAL A 410 -16.64 -6.33 -27.27
C VAL A 410 -16.39 -6.90 -25.88
N VAL A 411 -15.68 -8.02 -25.77
CA VAL A 411 -15.35 -8.63 -24.45
C VAL A 411 -14.55 -7.65 -23.58
N ALA A 412 -13.53 -7.00 -24.13
CA ALA A 412 -12.74 -6.01 -23.41
C ALA A 412 -13.59 -4.84 -22.90
N THR A 413 -14.54 -4.36 -23.72
CA THR A 413 -15.47 -3.29 -23.34
C THR A 413 -16.43 -3.76 -22.23
N ILE A 414 -16.96 -4.97 -22.33
CA ILE A 414 -17.83 -5.55 -21.29
C ILE A 414 -17.06 -5.65 -19.97
N VAL A 415 -15.87 -6.23 -19.98
CA VAL A 415 -15.03 -6.36 -18.78
C VAL A 415 -14.71 -4.99 -18.17
N LEU A 416 -14.32 -4.01 -19.00
CA LEU A 416 -14.04 -2.64 -18.54
C LEU A 416 -15.27 -2.03 -17.86
N VAL A 417 -16.43 -2.04 -18.53
CA VAL A 417 -17.66 -1.40 -18.05
C VAL A 417 -18.16 -2.12 -16.78
N THR A 418 -18.18 -3.45 -16.78
CA THR A 418 -18.65 -4.23 -15.62
C THR A 418 -17.76 -4.03 -14.41
N SER A 419 -16.42 -4.11 -14.58
CA SER A 419 -15.48 -3.90 -13.48
C SER A 419 -15.59 -2.49 -12.91
N THR A 420 -15.69 -1.47 -13.76
CA THR A 420 -15.83 -0.08 -13.33
C THR A 420 -17.17 0.18 -12.64
N ALA A 421 -18.28 -0.36 -13.19
CA ALA A 421 -19.60 -0.21 -12.60
C ALA A 421 -19.69 -0.89 -11.22
N MET A 422 -19.21 -2.14 -11.10
CA MET A 422 -19.18 -2.84 -9.81
C MET A 422 -18.32 -2.09 -8.78
N PHE A 423 -17.17 -1.56 -9.20
CA PHE A 423 -16.35 -0.75 -8.30
C PHE A 423 -17.06 0.55 -7.91
N SER A 424 -17.76 1.22 -8.82
CA SER A 424 -18.50 2.46 -8.51
C SER A 424 -19.67 2.23 -7.57
N ILE A 425 -20.33 1.05 -7.66
CA ILE A 425 -21.40 0.68 -6.72
C ILE A 425 -20.82 0.51 -5.31
N ASP A 426 -19.75 -0.29 -5.16
CA ASP A 426 -19.12 -0.49 -3.85
C ASP A 426 -18.49 0.82 -3.31
N ALA A 427 -18.05 1.70 -4.18
CA ALA A 427 -17.46 3.00 -3.83
C ALA A 427 -18.47 3.99 -3.24
N ALA A 428 -19.76 3.82 -3.51
CA ALA A 428 -20.82 4.67 -2.93
C ALA A 428 -21.01 4.42 -1.43
N ASP A 429 -20.64 3.21 -0.96
CA ASP A 429 -20.67 2.83 0.45
C ASP A 429 -19.25 2.79 1.04
N ALA A 430 -18.36 3.69 0.56
CA ALA A 430 -16.98 3.76 1.03
C ALA A 430 -16.93 4.23 2.49
N GLU A 431 -16.08 3.58 3.28
CA GLU A 431 -15.75 3.98 4.65
C GLU A 431 -14.26 4.35 4.73
N HIS A 432 -13.93 5.27 5.65
CA HIS A 432 -12.54 5.59 5.94
C HIS A 432 -11.79 4.38 6.52
N ALA A 433 -10.48 4.40 6.37
CA ALA A 433 -9.63 3.38 6.98
C ALA A 433 -9.80 3.35 8.48
N GLU A 434 -9.88 2.15 9.05
CA GLU A 434 -10.01 1.92 10.50
C GLU A 434 -11.10 2.77 11.13
N GLN A 435 -12.27 2.86 10.48
CA GLN A 435 -13.39 3.76 10.82
C GLN A 435 -13.81 3.66 12.30
N HIS A 436 -13.81 2.44 12.88
CA HIS A 436 -14.18 2.26 14.28
C HIS A 436 -13.17 2.89 15.25
N LEU A 437 -11.86 2.79 14.96
CA LEU A 437 -10.80 3.44 15.76
C LEU A 437 -10.81 4.95 15.55
N SER A 438 -11.02 5.39 14.30
CA SER A 438 -11.12 6.80 13.93
C SER A 438 -12.26 7.51 14.67
N ARG A 439 -13.45 6.92 14.69
CA ARG A 439 -14.61 7.46 15.43
C ARG A 439 -14.33 7.52 16.94
N GLY A 440 -13.76 6.44 17.51
CA GLY A 440 -13.36 6.45 18.92
C GLY A 440 -12.37 7.56 19.25
N LEU A 441 -11.36 7.78 18.38
CA LEU A 441 -10.42 8.88 18.55
C LEU A 441 -11.12 10.25 18.48
N GLY A 442 -12.04 10.43 17.54
CA GLY A 442 -12.81 11.66 17.40
C GLY A 442 -13.56 12.07 18.68
N GLU A 443 -14.13 11.08 19.39
CA GLU A 443 -14.80 11.31 20.69
C GLU A 443 -13.83 11.68 21.82
N LEU A 444 -12.56 11.24 21.72
CA LEU A 444 -11.57 11.49 22.77
C LEU A 444 -10.85 12.84 22.63
N VAL A 445 -10.61 13.30 21.41
CA VAL A 445 -9.75 14.46 21.12
C VAL A 445 -10.29 15.75 21.72
N GLY A 446 -11.57 16.07 21.50
CA GLY A 446 -12.20 17.30 21.98
C GLY A 446 -12.15 17.46 23.50
N PRO A 447 -12.73 16.51 24.26
CA PRO A 447 -12.69 16.54 25.72
C PRO A 447 -11.27 16.54 26.31
N THR A 448 -10.34 15.81 25.69
CA THR A 448 -8.94 15.81 26.13
C THR A 448 -8.29 17.18 25.96
N TYR A 449 -8.51 17.83 24.82
CA TYR A 449 -7.98 19.16 24.55
C TYR A 449 -8.56 20.19 25.53
N GLU A 450 -9.87 20.22 25.74
CA GLU A 450 -10.55 21.11 26.69
C GLU A 450 -10.04 20.91 28.12
N ALA A 451 -9.93 19.66 28.56
CA ALA A 451 -9.39 19.35 29.90
C ALA A 451 -7.94 19.82 30.10
N ILE A 452 -7.11 19.73 29.04
CA ILE A 452 -5.73 20.24 29.09
C ILE A 452 -5.74 21.77 29.21
N VAL A 453 -6.53 22.47 28.38
CA VAL A 453 -6.62 23.94 28.38
C VAL A 453 -7.16 24.46 29.70
N ASP A 454 -8.15 23.79 30.30
CA ASP A 454 -8.77 24.17 31.57
C ASP A 454 -7.92 23.77 32.79
N GLY A 455 -6.79 23.09 32.61
CA GLY A 455 -5.90 22.71 33.70
C GLY A 455 -6.48 21.62 34.61
N VAL A 456 -7.24 20.67 34.05
CA VAL A 456 -7.88 19.58 34.80
C VAL A 456 -6.79 18.59 35.30
N GLY A 457 -6.91 18.14 36.56
CA GLY A 457 -5.99 17.19 37.14
C GLY A 457 -4.56 17.73 37.28
N ALA A 458 -3.61 17.06 36.67
CA ALA A 458 -2.19 17.49 36.63
C ALA A 458 -1.87 18.43 35.46
N ALA A 459 -2.82 18.77 34.60
CA ALA A 459 -2.56 19.65 33.46
C ALA A 459 -2.23 21.07 33.90
N SER A 460 -1.30 21.73 33.17
CA SER A 460 -0.84 23.09 33.44
C SER A 460 -1.31 24.11 32.37
N GLY A 461 -2.39 23.78 31.65
CA GLY A 461 -2.95 24.64 30.61
C GLY A 461 -2.21 24.54 29.25
N PRO A 462 -2.52 25.44 28.32
CA PRO A 462 -2.00 25.39 26.94
C PRO A 462 -0.48 25.57 26.83
N ASP A 463 0.16 26.21 27.82
CA ASP A 463 1.63 26.38 27.87
C ASP A 463 2.35 25.18 28.49
N GLY A 464 1.61 24.14 28.89
CA GLY A 464 2.17 22.91 29.44
C GLY A 464 2.88 22.07 28.37
N ARG A 465 3.67 21.12 28.84
CA ARG A 465 4.34 20.10 28.02
C ARG A 465 3.83 18.72 28.41
N TYR A 466 3.28 17.99 27.46
CA TYR A 466 2.54 16.76 27.74
C TYR A 466 3.18 15.54 27.11
N LEU A 467 3.63 14.61 27.94
CA LEU A 467 4.07 13.30 27.50
C LEU A 467 2.83 12.42 27.27
N VAL A 468 2.63 11.97 26.05
CA VAL A 468 1.57 11.03 25.70
C VAL A 468 2.08 9.60 25.79
N GLN A 469 1.42 8.80 26.65
CA GLN A 469 1.73 7.38 26.84
C GLN A 469 0.47 6.54 26.68
N TRP A 470 0.60 5.21 26.70
CA TRP A 470 -0.54 4.32 26.53
C TRP A 470 -0.40 2.97 27.21
N SER A 471 -1.55 2.41 27.56
CA SER A 471 -1.77 1.01 27.93
C SER A 471 -2.89 0.50 27.02
N ASP A 472 -2.50 -0.12 25.88
CA ASP A 472 -3.46 -0.52 24.84
C ASP A 472 -3.56 -2.04 24.77
N ALA A 473 -4.75 -2.56 25.07
CA ALA A 473 -5.06 -3.98 25.02
C ALA A 473 -5.29 -4.50 23.58
N HIS A 474 -5.50 -3.61 22.60
CA HIS A 474 -5.94 -3.99 21.25
C HIS A 474 -4.85 -3.87 20.21
N PHE A 475 -4.25 -2.67 19.99
CA PHE A 475 -3.44 -2.36 18.82
C PHE A 475 -2.14 -1.59 19.12
N PHE A 476 -1.47 -1.82 20.21
CA PHE A 476 -0.18 -1.18 20.52
C PHE A 476 -0.17 0.35 20.42
N GLY A 477 -1.21 1.02 20.90
CA GLY A 477 -1.29 2.47 20.86
C GLY A 477 -1.78 3.03 19.52
N SER A 478 -2.59 2.29 18.79
CA SER A 478 -3.09 2.65 17.46
C SER A 478 -3.66 4.07 17.36
N GLN A 479 -4.50 4.47 18.32
CA GLN A 479 -5.16 5.78 18.37
C GLN A 479 -4.24 6.87 18.93
N VAL A 480 -3.16 6.51 19.61
CA VAL A 480 -2.25 7.45 20.28
C VAL A 480 -1.49 8.32 19.28
N TYR A 481 -1.06 7.75 18.16
CA TYR A 481 -0.41 8.53 17.09
C TYR A 481 -1.36 9.58 16.52
N GLY A 482 -2.64 9.24 16.38
CA GLY A 482 -3.69 10.18 16.00
C GLY A 482 -3.95 11.23 17.08
N LEU A 483 -4.01 10.83 18.35
CA LEU A 483 -4.19 11.75 19.48
C LEU A 483 -3.04 12.78 19.54
N ILE A 484 -1.79 12.34 19.41
CA ILE A 484 -0.64 13.24 19.33
C ILE A 484 -0.77 14.19 18.13
N SER A 485 -1.14 13.67 16.96
CA SER A 485 -1.32 14.48 15.74
C SER A 485 -2.39 15.57 15.90
N GLU A 486 -3.52 15.22 16.51
CA GLU A 486 -4.65 16.13 16.73
C GLU A 486 -4.36 17.20 17.80
N LEU A 487 -3.67 16.83 18.87
CA LEU A 487 -3.31 17.77 19.92
C LEU A 487 -2.17 18.71 19.47
N ASP A 488 -1.18 18.21 18.72
CA ASP A 488 -0.12 19.00 18.07
C ASP A 488 -0.71 20.01 17.06
N ASP A 489 -1.69 19.60 16.26
CA ASP A 489 -2.38 20.47 15.30
C ASP A 489 -3.15 21.62 15.98
N ARG A 490 -3.62 21.39 17.20
CA ARG A 490 -4.31 22.40 18.04
C ARG A 490 -3.33 23.30 18.81
N GLY A 491 -2.03 23.13 18.60
CA GLY A 491 -0.96 23.98 19.13
C GLY A 491 -0.47 23.62 20.53
N LEU A 492 -0.76 22.42 21.04
CA LEU A 492 -0.22 21.95 22.31
C LEU A 492 1.19 21.36 22.12
N ASP A 493 2.10 21.59 23.09
CA ASP A 493 3.41 20.94 23.13
C ASP A 493 3.25 19.50 23.65
N VAL A 494 3.03 18.57 22.73
CA VAL A 494 2.77 17.15 23.01
C VAL A 494 3.78 16.25 22.32
N GLY A 495 4.10 15.12 22.93
CA GLY A 495 4.98 14.13 22.29
C GLY A 495 4.95 12.80 23.02
N GLY A 496 5.31 11.73 22.32
CA GLY A 496 5.46 10.41 22.92
C GLY A 496 6.83 10.19 23.54
N HIS A 497 7.00 9.06 24.23
CA HIS A 497 8.28 8.72 24.86
C HIS A 497 9.40 8.59 23.80
N PRO A 498 10.65 9.01 24.09
CA PRO A 498 11.79 8.97 23.14
C PRO A 498 12.10 7.57 22.56
N TYR A 499 11.68 6.50 23.21
CA TYR A 499 11.74 5.15 22.68
C TYR A 499 11.02 5.02 21.32
N PHE A 500 9.98 5.83 21.09
CA PHE A 500 9.18 5.85 19.86
C PHE A 500 9.60 6.97 18.89
N THR A 501 10.85 7.40 18.92
CA THR A 501 11.37 8.46 18.03
C THR A 501 11.19 8.09 16.54
N VAL A 502 11.37 6.84 16.15
CA VAL A 502 11.24 6.44 14.74
C VAL A 502 9.81 6.61 14.21
N PRO A 503 8.75 6.14 14.88
CA PRO A 503 7.38 6.40 14.44
C PRO A 503 6.94 7.87 14.59
N LEU A 504 7.36 8.57 15.64
CA LEU A 504 6.88 9.94 15.96
C LEU A 504 7.69 11.06 15.35
N THR A 505 8.93 10.83 14.96
CA THR A 505 9.98 11.81 14.66
C THR A 505 10.58 12.46 15.92
N PRO A 506 11.84 12.96 15.86
CA PRO A 506 12.49 13.55 17.03
C PRO A 506 11.73 14.72 17.67
N GLU A 507 11.05 15.51 16.85
CA GLU A 507 10.34 16.73 17.25
C GLU A 507 9.08 16.43 18.09
N ARG A 508 8.49 15.25 17.89
CA ARG A 508 7.27 14.80 18.61
C ARG A 508 7.59 13.78 19.67
N THR A 509 8.79 13.90 20.27
CA THR A 509 9.15 13.12 21.45
C THR A 509 9.30 14.02 22.67
N MET A 510 8.79 13.54 23.81
CA MET A 510 8.78 14.26 25.07
C MET A 510 9.45 13.40 26.15
N PRO A 511 10.68 13.71 26.56
CA PRO A 511 11.27 13.06 27.73
C PRO A 511 10.47 13.38 28.99
N VAL A 512 10.35 12.41 29.91
CA VAL A 512 9.58 12.54 31.16
C VAL A 512 10.04 13.77 31.97
N GLU A 513 11.33 14.06 31.98
CA GLU A 513 11.92 15.20 32.72
C GLU A 513 11.42 16.55 32.22
N ARG A 514 11.14 16.65 30.91
CA ARG A 514 10.63 17.87 30.26
C ARG A 514 9.13 18.04 30.42
N ALA A 515 8.39 16.96 30.60
CA ALA A 515 6.95 16.99 30.72
C ALA A 515 6.49 17.72 31.99
N THR A 516 5.38 18.43 31.92
CA THR A 516 4.68 19.00 33.07
C THR A 516 3.65 18.01 33.62
N ALA A 517 2.99 17.26 32.75
CA ALA A 517 2.07 16.19 33.07
C ALA A 517 2.09 15.12 31.96
N GLU A 518 1.42 14.03 32.21
CA GLU A 518 1.23 12.96 31.21
C GLU A 518 -0.23 12.87 30.78
N VAL A 519 -0.44 12.60 29.49
CA VAL A 519 -1.72 12.25 28.89
C VAL A 519 -1.67 10.76 28.58
N HIS A 520 -2.42 9.97 29.34
CA HIS A 520 -2.37 8.51 29.23
C HIS A 520 -3.61 7.95 28.54
N PHE A 521 -3.41 7.31 27.39
CA PHE A 521 -4.45 6.56 26.69
C PHE A 521 -4.54 5.15 27.25
N ALA A 522 -5.74 4.68 27.52
CA ALA A 522 -6.02 3.31 27.95
C ALA A 522 -7.10 2.67 27.09
N SER A 523 -7.01 1.35 26.84
CA SER A 523 -8.06 0.57 26.18
C SER A 523 -8.36 -0.74 26.90
N GLY A 524 -9.59 -1.22 26.78
CA GLY A 524 -10.03 -2.49 27.34
C GLY A 524 -9.86 -2.57 28.85
N ALA A 525 -9.29 -3.66 29.35
CA ALA A 525 -9.10 -3.88 30.79
C ALA A 525 -8.17 -2.83 31.45
N TYR A 526 -7.33 -2.15 30.68
CA TYR A 526 -6.48 -1.09 31.22
C TYR A 526 -7.27 0.13 31.68
N VAL A 527 -8.46 0.39 31.14
CA VAL A 527 -9.29 1.55 31.51
C VAL A 527 -9.64 1.48 33.01
N GLU A 528 -10.16 0.33 33.49
CA GLU A 528 -10.49 0.14 34.90
C GLU A 528 -9.25 0.23 35.81
N LEU A 529 -8.13 -0.33 35.35
CA LEU A 529 -6.88 -0.25 36.14
C LEU A 529 -6.43 1.20 36.34
N TRP A 530 -6.58 2.05 35.33
CA TRP A 530 -6.21 3.46 35.42
C TRP A 530 -7.21 4.29 36.24
N ARG A 531 -8.50 3.91 36.30
CA ARG A 531 -9.50 4.53 37.17
C ARG A 531 -9.14 4.38 38.65
N ASP A 532 -8.48 3.28 39.02
CA ASP A 532 -8.06 3.00 40.38
C ASP A 532 -6.70 3.65 40.77
N VAL A 533 -6.00 4.32 39.83
CA VAL A 533 -4.70 4.94 40.10
C VAL A 533 -4.89 6.29 40.80
N PRO A 534 -4.31 6.51 41.99
CA PRO A 534 -4.39 7.78 42.68
C PRO A 534 -3.80 8.94 41.86
N GLY A 535 -4.57 9.99 41.68
CA GLY A 535 -4.17 11.16 40.92
C GLY A 535 -4.39 11.06 39.41
N ALA A 536 -4.83 9.93 38.88
CA ALA A 536 -5.33 9.83 37.51
C ALA A 536 -6.73 10.42 37.43
N VAL A 537 -6.92 11.33 36.49
CA VAL A 537 -8.22 11.97 36.21
C VAL A 537 -8.64 11.59 34.80
N GLU A 538 -9.71 10.79 34.68
CA GLU A 538 -10.33 10.46 33.40
C GLU A 538 -10.97 11.73 32.81
N VAL A 539 -10.54 12.12 31.62
CA VAL A 539 -10.98 13.35 30.95
C VAL A 539 -11.76 13.08 29.66
N ALA A 540 -11.62 11.90 29.10
CA ALA A 540 -12.37 11.48 27.91
C ALA A 540 -12.58 9.96 27.96
N ASN A 541 -13.74 9.52 27.43
CA ASN A 541 -14.09 8.11 27.33
C ASN A 541 -14.93 7.87 26.07
N ALA A 542 -14.70 6.75 25.40
CA ALA A 542 -15.48 6.31 24.25
C ALA A 542 -15.68 4.79 24.26
N ASP A 543 -16.93 4.35 24.29
CA ASP A 543 -17.33 2.97 23.98
C ASP A 543 -18.46 3.01 22.95
N LEU A 544 -18.09 2.88 21.68
CA LEU A 544 -19.00 2.95 20.55
C LEU A 544 -19.74 1.64 20.27
N ARG A 545 -19.51 0.61 21.05
CA ARG A 545 -20.15 -0.71 20.86
C ARG A 545 -21.62 -0.66 21.24
N THR A 546 -22.48 -1.25 20.39
CA THR A 546 -23.87 -1.52 20.77
C THR A 546 -23.93 -2.59 21.87
N PRO A 547 -25.05 -2.72 22.60
CA PRO A 547 -25.23 -3.81 23.56
C PRO A 547 -24.99 -5.19 22.96
N GLU A 548 -25.42 -5.42 21.72
CA GLU A 548 -25.25 -6.68 21.00
C GLU A 548 -23.77 -6.92 20.65
N GLN A 549 -23.03 -5.87 20.29
CA GLN A 549 -21.60 -5.96 20.04
C GLN A 549 -20.81 -6.26 21.32
N ARG A 550 -21.18 -5.67 22.45
CA ARG A 550 -20.58 -6.00 23.76
C ARG A 550 -20.82 -7.45 24.13
N GLN A 551 -22.08 -7.93 24.01
CA GLN A 551 -22.39 -9.33 24.26
C GLN A 551 -21.58 -10.25 23.34
N ARG A 552 -21.49 -9.91 22.04
CA ARG A 552 -20.71 -10.70 21.08
C ARG A 552 -19.23 -10.71 21.40
N TYR A 553 -18.68 -9.60 21.84
CA TYR A 553 -17.30 -9.51 22.32
C TYR A 553 -17.05 -10.46 23.50
N ASP A 554 -17.95 -10.47 24.48
CA ASP A 554 -17.85 -11.35 25.65
C ASP A 554 -17.97 -12.82 25.31
N GLU A 555 -18.79 -13.19 24.32
CA GLU A 555 -18.87 -14.54 23.76
C GLU A 555 -17.54 -14.96 23.14
N LEU A 556 -17.02 -14.13 22.22
CA LEU A 556 -15.74 -14.36 21.56
C LEU A 556 -14.59 -14.48 22.56
N ARG A 557 -14.55 -13.61 23.57
CA ARG A 557 -13.57 -13.66 24.66
C ARG A 557 -13.60 -15.01 25.37
N ARG A 558 -14.78 -15.53 25.71
CA ARG A 558 -14.93 -16.87 26.30
C ARG A 558 -14.43 -17.97 25.37
N ASP A 559 -14.83 -17.91 24.09
CA ASP A 559 -14.42 -18.89 23.07
C ASP A 559 -12.88 -18.92 22.92
N VAL A 560 -12.21 -17.75 22.95
CA VAL A 560 -10.76 -17.63 22.90
C VAL A 560 -10.12 -18.26 24.13
N ILE A 561 -10.59 -17.95 25.34
CA ILE A 561 -10.07 -18.49 26.59
C ILE A 561 -10.23 -20.02 26.62
N GLU A 562 -11.41 -20.54 26.27
CA GLU A 562 -11.66 -21.98 26.21
C GLU A 562 -10.79 -22.67 25.15
N GLY A 563 -10.62 -22.03 23.99
CA GLY A 563 -9.75 -22.49 22.92
C GLY A 563 -8.30 -22.60 23.37
N LEU A 564 -7.76 -21.55 23.98
CA LEU A 564 -6.37 -21.53 24.51
C LEU A 564 -6.16 -22.64 25.55
N ARG A 565 -7.09 -22.81 26.48
CA ARG A 565 -7.03 -23.88 27.50
C ARG A 565 -7.11 -25.28 26.88
N ARG A 566 -8.01 -25.49 25.91
CA ARG A 566 -8.12 -26.74 25.17
C ARG A 566 -6.80 -27.12 24.48
N ASP A 567 -6.09 -26.12 23.96
CA ASP A 567 -4.83 -26.28 23.23
C ASP A 567 -3.60 -26.29 24.16
N GLY A 568 -3.81 -26.25 25.51
CA GLY A 568 -2.74 -26.27 26.50
C GLY A 568 -1.91 -24.98 26.59
N ARG A 569 -2.51 -23.84 26.17
CA ARG A 569 -1.87 -22.52 26.17
C ARG A 569 -2.43 -21.63 27.27
N ASP A 570 -2.49 -22.16 28.51
CA ASP A 570 -2.92 -21.40 29.70
C ASP A 570 -2.04 -20.18 29.95
N ASP A 571 -0.78 -20.22 29.53
CA ASP A 571 0.19 -19.12 29.56
C ASP A 571 -0.26 -17.86 28.82
N LEU A 572 -1.15 -18.00 27.83
CA LEU A 572 -1.65 -16.90 27.00
C LEU A 572 -3.03 -16.37 27.41
N VAL A 573 -3.69 -17.00 28.37
CA VAL A 573 -5.08 -16.64 28.76
C VAL A 573 -5.16 -15.18 29.23
N GLU A 574 -4.17 -14.70 29.98
CA GLU A 574 -4.14 -13.31 30.44
C GLU A 574 -4.03 -12.30 29.28
N LEU A 575 -3.37 -12.68 28.18
CA LEU A 575 -3.24 -11.81 27.00
C LEU A 575 -4.57 -11.50 26.30
N VAL A 576 -5.61 -12.30 26.55
CA VAL A 576 -6.96 -12.05 25.99
C VAL A 576 -7.52 -10.69 26.44
N ASP A 577 -7.14 -10.22 27.60
CA ASP A 577 -7.57 -8.93 28.15
C ASP A 577 -6.56 -7.80 27.95
N PHE A 578 -5.29 -8.12 27.64
CA PHE A 578 -4.20 -7.16 27.64
C PHE A 578 -3.38 -7.08 26.35
N ASN A 579 -3.54 -8.03 25.44
CA ASN A 579 -2.84 -8.04 24.15
C ASN A 579 -3.57 -8.90 23.09
N VAL A 580 -4.76 -8.50 22.71
CA VAL A 580 -5.59 -9.22 21.71
C VAL A 580 -4.91 -9.31 20.35
N PHE A 581 -4.23 -8.23 19.93
CA PHE A 581 -3.50 -8.20 18.65
C PHE A 581 -2.34 -9.21 18.63
N GLY A 582 -1.61 -9.34 19.72
CA GLY A 582 -0.54 -10.34 19.82
C GLY A 582 -1.05 -11.76 19.58
N LEU A 583 -2.24 -12.09 20.13
CA LEU A 583 -2.89 -13.38 19.89
C LEU A 583 -3.37 -13.56 18.44
N ASP A 584 -3.83 -12.49 17.80
CA ASP A 584 -4.31 -12.54 16.40
C ASP A 584 -3.20 -12.83 15.40
N VAL A 585 -2.02 -12.25 15.60
CA VAL A 585 -0.89 -12.36 14.67
C VAL A 585 0.07 -13.51 14.96
N ASP A 586 -0.07 -14.21 16.09
CA ASP A 586 0.80 -15.34 16.44
C ASP A 586 0.47 -16.57 15.60
N PRO A 587 1.39 -17.03 14.71
CA PRO A 587 1.15 -18.21 13.89
C PRO A 587 1.10 -19.52 14.69
N GLY A 588 1.56 -19.53 15.94
CA GLY A 588 1.49 -20.68 16.85
C GLY A 588 0.11 -20.92 17.45
N ILE A 589 -0.82 -19.96 17.29
CA ILE A 589 -2.20 -20.07 17.79
C ILE A 589 -3.11 -20.67 16.74
N ALA A 590 -4.05 -21.53 17.17
CA ALA A 590 -5.00 -22.19 16.30
C ALA A 590 -5.88 -21.18 15.54
N ARG A 591 -6.28 -21.53 14.32
CA ARG A 591 -7.02 -20.62 13.41
C ARG A 591 -8.36 -20.17 13.92
N ASP A 592 -9.10 -21.04 14.61
CA ASP A 592 -10.40 -20.73 15.19
C ASP A 592 -10.25 -19.65 16.26
N ILE A 593 -9.21 -19.75 17.10
CA ILE A 593 -8.88 -18.76 18.11
C ILE A 593 -8.50 -17.43 17.45
N ARG A 594 -7.56 -17.42 16.50
CA ARG A 594 -7.16 -16.20 15.77
C ARG A 594 -8.33 -15.56 15.01
N ARG A 595 -9.27 -16.36 14.48
CA ARG A 595 -10.48 -15.79 13.87
C ARG A 595 -11.39 -15.12 14.89
N ALA A 596 -11.49 -15.65 16.09
CA ALA A 596 -12.24 -15.04 17.17
C ALA A 596 -11.56 -13.76 17.66
N THR A 597 -10.23 -13.75 17.83
CA THR A 597 -9.47 -12.53 18.18
C THR A 597 -9.57 -11.45 17.10
N SER A 598 -9.48 -11.81 15.81
CA SER A 598 -9.75 -10.87 14.70
C SER A 598 -11.14 -10.23 14.78
N GLN A 599 -12.18 -11.00 15.14
CA GLN A 599 -13.52 -10.44 15.34
C GLN A 599 -13.59 -9.53 16.57
N MET A 600 -12.91 -9.86 17.66
CA MET A 600 -12.80 -8.97 18.82
C MET A 600 -12.15 -7.63 18.45
N LEU A 601 -11.05 -7.65 17.70
CA LEU A 601 -10.38 -6.45 17.20
C LEU A 601 -11.29 -5.58 16.32
N GLN A 602 -12.13 -6.20 15.47
CA GLN A 602 -13.09 -5.49 14.62
C GLN A 602 -14.26 -4.88 15.41
N ILE A 603 -14.70 -5.52 16.48
CA ILE A 603 -15.74 -4.98 17.37
C ILE A 603 -15.19 -3.79 18.18
N GLY A 604 -13.91 -3.84 18.53
CA GLY A 604 -13.27 -2.83 19.36
C GLY A 604 -13.56 -2.99 20.85
N THR A 605 -13.15 -2.01 21.63
CA THR A 605 -13.30 -1.98 23.08
C THR A 605 -13.51 -0.55 23.59
N GLU A 606 -13.81 -0.40 24.87
CA GLU A 606 -13.79 0.89 25.55
C GLU A 606 -12.38 1.50 25.50
N THR A 607 -12.31 2.81 25.29
CA THR A 607 -11.08 3.59 25.31
C THR A 607 -11.26 4.83 26.19
N ALA A 608 -10.23 5.23 26.89
CA ALA A 608 -10.27 6.41 27.76
C ALA A 608 -8.93 7.16 27.72
N VAL A 609 -8.98 8.44 28.06
CA VAL A 609 -7.79 9.27 28.23
C VAL A 609 -7.79 9.83 29.66
N PHE A 610 -6.64 9.71 30.30
CA PHE A 610 -6.39 10.20 31.65
C PHE A 610 -5.32 11.29 31.63
N ILE A 611 -5.49 12.32 32.45
CA ILE A 611 -4.42 13.25 32.78
C ILE A 611 -3.84 12.82 34.13
N ILE A 612 -2.53 12.56 34.16
CA ILE A 612 -1.84 12.02 35.31
C ILE A 612 -0.59 12.85 35.67
N PRO A 613 -0.18 12.89 36.93
CA PRO A 613 1.11 13.45 37.31
C PRO A 613 2.25 12.67 36.60
N LYS A 614 3.29 13.41 36.18
CA LYS A 614 4.44 12.77 35.53
C LYS A 614 5.10 11.70 36.40
N GLY A 615 5.50 10.62 35.75
CA GLY A 615 6.15 9.48 36.42
C GLY A 615 5.18 8.55 37.13
N THR A 616 3.86 8.72 36.95
CA THR A 616 2.86 7.77 37.47
C THR A 616 2.90 6.49 36.65
N SER A 617 2.90 5.33 37.32
CA SER A 617 2.87 4.02 36.65
C SER A 617 1.82 3.12 37.27
N LEU A 618 1.30 2.15 36.51
CA LEU A 618 0.53 1.05 37.04
C LEU A 618 1.46 0.19 37.90
N ASN A 619 1.15 0.08 39.19
CA ASN A 619 1.79 -0.90 40.05
C ASN A 619 1.23 -2.28 39.69
N ARG A 620 1.96 -3.05 38.92
CA ARG A 620 1.70 -4.48 38.65
C ARG A 620 2.66 -5.36 39.45
#